data_ef11a1a4452dcf23e3660807d6728ad5
#
_entry.id   ef11a1a4452dcf23e3660807d6728ad5
#
_cell.length_a   1.000
_cell.length_b   1.000
_cell.length_c   1.000
_cell.angle_alpha   90.00
_cell.angle_beta   90.00
_cell.angle_gamma   90.00
#
_symmetry.space_group_name_H-M   'P 1'
#
loop_
_entity.id
_entity.type
_entity.pdbx_description
1 polymer ?
#
loop_
_entity_poly.entity_id
_entity_poly.type
_entity_poly.pdbx_seq_one_letter_code
_entity_poly.pdbx_strand_id
1 'polypeptide(L)'
;PMTDDLAFLPIRFDGSRSAHCFSGSQLQDSILIFLAVPGAPPMPMSVLGTDSIASVKLRIQRFKGFVVTKQRLVLDGHELARNNCPVKDYGLADGNVLHLVIRLADLRVINIETASGKKFQFQVDQSRNVKYLKSKLAVEGDEDLDSLEDDDKLEYDGEVLEDHQLIADISNKDDAVIHLFIRKPAKVRTQQVDKDTVVTVDNPQKKENLQNESVVVTPAKPAGGKPAPIEPIVVNRKAKLSSEVMKMIDSAIAGLENGYTPVMSAEGSGGVYFMQDSSGQKNVAVFKPIDEEPMAENNPRGHPLSTDGEGMKRGTRVGEGALREVAAYILDHAVGDRESGHGVGFSGVPPTALVRSLHRGKSFKFGSLQMFMENDGSCEDMGPRAFPVKEVHKIAVLDIRLANADRHAGNILVSKEEGATCKLIPIDHGYCLPEKFEDCTFEWLYWPQARERFSDETIAYIESLDAEEDIKLLRFHGWELSSSCARVLRISTMLLKKGAARGLTPYDIGRILCRETVNRDSVIEDIIQEAEDAVLPGTSENLFLETVSEIIDRHLLGHCPRHPPQGT
;
A
#
# COMPACT_ATOMS: atom_id res chain seq x y z
N PRO A 1 -42.66 -25.89 1.39
CA PRO A 1 -42.79 -25.07 0.23
C PRO A 1 -43.26 -23.68 0.65
N MET A 2 -42.34 -22.79 0.92
CA MET A 2 -42.60 -21.36 0.99
C MET A 2 -41.33 -20.70 0.54
N THR A 3 -41.38 -20.16 -0.64
CA THR A 3 -40.41 -19.30 -1.29
C THR A 3 -40.64 -17.90 -0.71
N ASP A 4 -39.68 -17.39 0.06
CA ASP A 4 -39.65 -15.98 0.40
C ASP A 4 -38.80 -15.22 -0.62
N ASP A 5 -39.52 -14.63 -1.58
CA ASP A 5 -39.03 -13.58 -2.47
C ASP A 5 -38.89 -12.28 -1.64
N LEU A 6 -37.70 -11.96 -1.23
CA LEU A 6 -37.38 -10.61 -0.73
C LEU A 6 -37.02 -9.71 -1.94
N ALA A 7 -38.05 -9.06 -2.46
CA ALA A 7 -37.92 -7.98 -3.40
C ALA A 7 -37.32 -6.74 -2.70
N PHE A 8 -36.09 -6.37 -3.05
CA PHE A 8 -35.51 -5.09 -2.66
C PHE A 8 -36.07 -3.99 -3.55
N LEU A 9 -36.80 -3.08 -2.93
CA LEU A 9 -37.24 -1.81 -3.55
C LEU A 9 -36.03 -0.86 -3.68
N PRO A 10 -35.85 -0.18 -4.82
CA PRO A 10 -34.80 0.82 -4.94
C PRO A 10 -35.16 2.07 -4.14
N ILE A 11 -34.26 2.49 -3.24
CA ILE A 11 -34.36 3.78 -2.55
C ILE A 11 -34.05 4.89 -3.58
N ARG A 12 -35.08 5.64 -3.98
CA ARG A 12 -34.91 6.89 -4.73
C ARG A 12 -34.49 8.00 -3.80
N PHE A 13 -33.28 8.50 -3.96
CA PHE A 13 -32.90 9.78 -3.38
C PHE A 13 -33.45 10.92 -4.25
N ASP A 14 -34.40 11.65 -3.68
CA ASP A 14 -34.96 12.86 -4.27
C ASP A 14 -33.97 14.03 -4.02
N GLY A 15 -33.20 14.37 -5.01
CA GLY A 15 -32.16 15.40 -4.99
C GLY A 15 -32.56 16.65 -5.76
N SER A 16 -33.54 17.42 -5.26
CA SER A 16 -33.76 18.77 -5.77
C SER A 16 -33.07 19.80 -4.88
N ARG A 17 -31.90 20.26 -5.28
CA ARG A 17 -31.39 21.62 -4.98
C ARG A 17 -30.39 22.10 -6.03
N SER A 18 -30.84 23.08 -6.78
CA SER A 18 -30.15 24.16 -7.50
C SER A 18 -28.74 23.92 -8.03
N ALA A 19 -28.68 23.68 -9.33
CA ALA A 19 -27.47 23.81 -10.14
C ALA A 19 -27.17 25.31 -10.37
N HIS A 20 -26.02 25.79 -9.89
CA HIS A 20 -25.36 26.93 -10.52
C HIS A 20 -24.41 26.39 -11.59
N CYS A 21 -24.74 26.76 -12.84
CA CYS A 21 -23.92 26.50 -14.01
C CYS A 21 -22.52 27.13 -13.88
N PHE A 22 -21.49 26.30 -13.92
CA PHE A 22 -20.18 26.70 -14.44
C PHE A 22 -19.89 25.90 -15.71
N SER A 23 -19.80 26.59 -16.80
CA SER A 23 -19.41 26.08 -18.11
C SER A 23 -17.92 25.80 -18.14
N GLY A 24 -17.55 24.52 -18.26
CA GLY A 24 -16.16 24.07 -18.46
C GLY A 24 -16.13 22.65 -19.00
N SER A 25 -15.90 22.51 -20.27
CA SER A 25 -16.07 21.32 -21.11
C SER A 25 -14.93 20.30 -21.00
N GLN A 26 -14.48 19.84 -19.81
CA GLN A 26 -13.48 18.78 -19.67
C GLN A 26 -13.65 17.87 -18.45
N LEU A 27 -14.74 17.95 -17.70
CA LEU A 27 -15.01 17.13 -16.51
C LEU A 27 -15.82 15.84 -16.81
N GLN A 28 -15.93 15.43 -18.07
CA GLN A 28 -16.95 14.46 -18.51
C GLN A 28 -16.55 12.97 -18.47
N ASP A 29 -15.34 12.59 -18.08
CA ASP A 29 -14.90 11.20 -18.23
C ASP A 29 -14.93 10.36 -16.96
N SER A 30 -15.10 10.93 -15.77
CA SER A 30 -15.18 10.18 -14.52
C SER A 30 -16.63 9.90 -14.13
N ILE A 31 -16.94 8.62 -13.96
CA ILE A 31 -18.26 8.09 -13.62
C ILE A 31 -18.21 7.55 -12.20
N LEU A 32 -19.10 8.02 -11.32
CA LEU A 32 -19.27 7.47 -9.98
C LEU A 32 -20.30 6.35 -10.01
N ILE A 33 -19.89 5.12 -9.77
CA ILE A 33 -20.77 3.96 -9.67
C ILE A 33 -20.80 3.43 -8.23
N PHE A 34 -21.78 2.59 -7.93
CA PHE A 34 -21.87 1.89 -6.66
C PHE A 34 -21.63 0.40 -6.88
N LEU A 35 -20.59 -0.16 -6.28
CA LEU A 35 -20.32 -1.60 -6.34
C LEU A 35 -21.12 -2.32 -5.26
N ALA A 36 -22.07 -3.15 -5.66
CA ALA A 36 -22.79 -4.04 -4.76
C ALA A 36 -22.08 -5.39 -4.66
N VAL A 37 -21.55 -5.68 -3.47
CA VAL A 37 -20.86 -6.93 -3.14
C VAL A 37 -21.78 -7.77 -2.27
N PRO A 38 -21.92 -9.09 -2.48
CA PRO A 38 -22.72 -9.94 -1.63
C PRO A 38 -22.33 -9.85 -0.15
N GLY A 39 -23.29 -9.54 0.72
CA GLY A 39 -23.07 -9.43 2.18
C GLY A 39 -22.48 -8.12 2.68
N ALA A 40 -22.31 -7.11 1.81
CA ALA A 40 -21.81 -5.78 2.19
C ALA A 40 -22.73 -4.68 1.62
N PRO A 41 -22.78 -3.48 2.25
CA PRO A 41 -23.48 -2.34 1.65
C PRO A 41 -22.82 -1.92 0.33
N PRO A 42 -23.59 -1.34 -0.62
CA PRO A 42 -23.02 -0.83 -1.86
C PRO A 42 -21.96 0.25 -1.60
N MET A 43 -20.84 0.16 -2.29
CA MET A 43 -19.69 1.06 -2.11
C MET A 43 -19.51 1.98 -3.30
N PRO A 44 -19.24 3.28 -3.10
CA PRO A 44 -18.92 4.19 -4.19
C PRO A 44 -17.56 3.82 -4.81
N MET A 45 -17.50 3.75 -6.14
CA MET A 45 -16.27 3.52 -6.91
C MET A 45 -16.26 4.43 -8.12
N SER A 46 -15.20 5.22 -8.29
CA SER A 46 -15.03 6.03 -9.49
C SER A 46 -14.36 5.21 -10.59
N VAL A 47 -14.90 5.28 -11.79
CA VAL A 47 -14.35 4.68 -12.99
C VAL A 47 -14.27 5.72 -14.11
N LEU A 48 -13.37 5.53 -15.05
CA LEU A 48 -13.32 6.36 -16.24
C LEU A 48 -14.17 5.72 -17.33
N GLY A 49 -14.87 6.51 -18.12
CA GLY A 49 -15.63 6.00 -19.26
C GLY A 49 -14.78 5.18 -20.24
N THR A 50 -13.47 5.45 -20.26
CA THR A 50 -12.46 4.75 -21.08
C THR A 50 -11.85 3.53 -20.41
N ASP A 51 -12.10 3.29 -19.10
CA ASP A 51 -11.60 2.10 -18.42
C ASP A 51 -12.16 0.84 -19.07
N SER A 52 -11.32 -0.17 -19.23
CA SER A 52 -11.78 -1.50 -19.65
C SER A 52 -12.46 -2.22 -18.50
N ILE A 53 -13.36 -3.13 -18.81
CA ILE A 53 -13.96 -4.02 -17.80
C ILE A 53 -12.89 -4.82 -17.05
N ALA A 54 -11.80 -5.21 -17.73
CA ALA A 54 -10.66 -5.86 -17.08
C ALA A 54 -9.99 -4.96 -16.01
N SER A 55 -9.82 -3.67 -16.32
CA SER A 55 -9.28 -2.69 -15.37
C SER A 55 -10.16 -2.55 -14.13
N VAL A 56 -11.49 -2.45 -14.33
CA VAL A 56 -12.45 -2.40 -13.22
C VAL A 56 -12.39 -3.66 -12.35
N LYS A 57 -12.36 -4.84 -12.96
CA LYS A 57 -12.24 -6.13 -12.26
C LYS A 57 -10.93 -6.22 -11.47
N LEU A 58 -9.81 -5.74 -12.03
CA LEU A 58 -8.52 -5.73 -11.36
C LEU A 58 -8.53 -4.83 -10.11
N ARG A 59 -9.17 -3.67 -10.19
CA ARG A 59 -9.34 -2.79 -9.03
C ARG A 59 -10.16 -3.48 -7.93
N ILE A 60 -11.27 -4.12 -8.29
CA ILE A 60 -12.09 -4.90 -7.36
C ILE A 60 -11.24 -6.01 -6.71
N GLN A 61 -10.40 -6.71 -7.47
CA GLN A 61 -9.49 -7.72 -6.93
C GLN A 61 -8.52 -7.11 -5.92
N ARG A 62 -7.91 -5.97 -6.24
CA ARG A 62 -6.94 -5.30 -5.34
C ARG A 62 -7.58 -4.85 -4.04
N PHE A 63 -8.79 -4.30 -4.09
CA PHE A 63 -9.44 -3.75 -2.90
C PHE A 63 -10.26 -4.77 -2.09
N LYS A 64 -10.80 -5.78 -2.73
CA LYS A 64 -11.71 -6.77 -2.10
C LYS A 64 -11.20 -8.20 -2.17
N GLY A 65 -10.07 -8.46 -2.80
CA GLY A 65 -9.45 -9.78 -2.88
C GLY A 65 -10.15 -10.80 -3.79
N PHE A 66 -11.20 -10.40 -4.53
CA PHE A 66 -11.89 -11.30 -5.46
C PHE A 66 -11.12 -11.40 -6.77
N VAL A 67 -10.64 -12.56 -7.12
CA VAL A 67 -9.83 -12.80 -8.33
C VAL A 67 -10.60 -12.43 -9.60
N VAL A 68 -9.96 -11.70 -10.52
CA VAL A 68 -10.56 -11.16 -11.77
C VAL A 68 -11.32 -12.22 -12.57
N THR A 69 -10.79 -13.43 -12.70
CA THR A 69 -11.38 -14.52 -13.50
C THR A 69 -12.72 -15.01 -12.96
N LYS A 70 -13.01 -14.78 -11.68
CA LYS A 70 -14.26 -15.19 -11.01
C LYS A 70 -15.26 -14.06 -10.85
N GLN A 71 -14.85 -12.83 -11.13
CA GLN A 71 -15.76 -11.70 -11.09
C GLN A 71 -16.65 -11.67 -12.31
N ARG A 72 -17.95 -11.66 -12.08
CA ARG A 72 -18.96 -11.30 -13.06
C ARG A 72 -19.56 -9.99 -12.64
N LEU A 73 -19.38 -8.98 -13.46
CA LEU A 73 -19.98 -7.66 -13.24
C LEU A 73 -21.29 -7.60 -14.01
N VAL A 74 -22.36 -7.26 -13.32
CA VAL A 74 -23.71 -7.21 -13.87
C VAL A 74 -24.27 -5.80 -13.66
N LEU A 75 -24.69 -5.18 -14.76
CA LEU A 75 -25.41 -3.91 -14.79
C LEU A 75 -26.82 -4.13 -15.33
N ASP A 76 -27.82 -3.73 -14.57
CA ASP A 76 -29.24 -3.83 -14.97
C ASP A 76 -29.63 -5.22 -15.52
N GLY A 77 -29.11 -6.28 -14.89
CA GLY A 77 -29.35 -7.67 -15.27
C GLY A 77 -28.48 -8.19 -16.43
N HIS A 78 -27.64 -7.37 -17.04
CA HIS A 78 -26.75 -7.75 -18.14
C HIS A 78 -25.30 -7.88 -17.68
N GLU A 79 -24.66 -9.01 -18.00
CA GLU A 79 -23.25 -9.24 -17.69
C GLU A 79 -22.34 -8.41 -18.59
N LEU A 80 -21.35 -7.74 -17.99
CA LEU A 80 -20.27 -7.03 -18.68
C LEU A 80 -19.19 -8.03 -19.11
N ALA A 81 -19.50 -8.88 -20.10
CA ALA A 81 -18.69 -10.05 -20.43
C ALA A 81 -17.40 -9.74 -21.18
N ARG A 82 -17.33 -8.61 -21.92
CA ARG A 82 -16.17 -8.29 -22.76
C ARG A 82 -15.14 -7.49 -21.97
N ASN A 83 -14.10 -8.16 -21.50
CA ASN A 83 -13.07 -7.56 -20.65
C ASN A 83 -12.34 -6.37 -21.30
N ASN A 84 -12.18 -6.35 -22.62
CA ASN A 84 -11.46 -5.29 -23.34
C ASN A 84 -12.37 -4.12 -23.76
N CYS A 85 -13.69 -4.20 -23.50
CA CYS A 85 -14.60 -3.10 -23.82
C CYS A 85 -14.50 -1.99 -22.79
N PRO A 86 -14.52 -0.72 -23.22
CA PRO A 86 -14.63 0.42 -22.32
C PRO A 86 -15.96 0.41 -21.55
N VAL A 87 -15.91 0.92 -20.33
CA VAL A 87 -17.06 1.04 -19.43
C VAL A 87 -18.22 1.80 -20.07
N LYS A 88 -17.91 2.87 -20.82
CA LYS A 88 -18.90 3.68 -21.55
C LYS A 88 -19.70 2.91 -22.60
N ASP A 89 -19.10 1.88 -23.22
CA ASP A 89 -19.75 1.09 -24.27
C ASP A 89 -20.85 0.16 -23.71
N TYR A 90 -20.85 -0.04 -22.40
CA TYR A 90 -21.92 -0.72 -21.66
C TYR A 90 -22.97 0.23 -21.09
N GLY A 91 -22.83 1.54 -21.36
CA GLY A 91 -23.78 2.55 -20.91
C GLY A 91 -23.70 2.86 -19.42
N LEU A 92 -22.57 2.53 -18.75
CA LEU A 92 -22.40 2.94 -17.36
C LEU A 92 -22.43 4.46 -17.22
N ALA A 93 -23.23 4.93 -16.28
CA ALA A 93 -23.44 6.34 -15.96
C ALA A 93 -23.37 6.56 -14.44
N ASP A 94 -23.27 7.82 -14.04
CA ASP A 94 -23.29 8.21 -12.64
C ASP A 94 -24.49 7.64 -11.89
N GLY A 95 -24.21 7.09 -10.70
CA GLY A 95 -25.24 6.53 -9.82
C GLY A 95 -25.65 5.10 -10.17
N ASN A 96 -25.10 4.49 -11.24
CA ASN A 96 -25.40 3.10 -11.55
C ASN A 96 -24.88 2.17 -10.45
N VAL A 97 -25.65 1.11 -10.19
CA VAL A 97 -25.24 0.03 -9.30
C VAL A 97 -24.68 -1.13 -10.11
N LEU A 98 -23.40 -1.40 -9.94
CA LEU A 98 -22.72 -2.53 -10.55
C LEU A 98 -22.68 -3.69 -9.57
N HIS A 99 -23.36 -4.79 -9.90
CA HIS A 99 -23.40 -5.97 -9.06
C HIS A 99 -22.21 -6.89 -9.32
N LEU A 100 -21.48 -7.22 -8.27
CA LEU A 100 -20.46 -8.27 -8.31
C LEU A 100 -21.09 -9.62 -8.00
N VAL A 101 -21.11 -10.50 -8.99
CA VAL A 101 -21.56 -11.89 -8.83
C VAL A 101 -20.35 -12.80 -8.80
N ILE A 102 -20.23 -13.60 -7.74
CA ILE A 102 -19.15 -14.58 -7.58
C ILE A 102 -19.77 -15.97 -7.73
N ARG A 103 -19.26 -16.78 -8.66
CA ARG A 103 -19.70 -18.16 -8.78
C ARG A 103 -19.22 -18.97 -7.58
N LEU A 104 -20.14 -19.50 -6.80
CA LEU A 104 -19.87 -20.45 -5.72
C LEU A 104 -19.65 -21.90 -6.20
N ALA A 105 -19.78 -22.17 -7.49
CA ALA A 105 -19.97 -23.53 -8.04
C ALA A 105 -18.68 -24.30 -8.36
N ASP A 106 -17.48 -23.80 -8.07
CA ASP A 106 -16.24 -24.46 -8.45
C ASP A 106 -15.37 -24.79 -7.22
N LEU A 107 -15.98 -25.41 -6.20
CA LEU A 107 -15.22 -25.97 -5.10
C LEU A 107 -14.50 -27.23 -5.60
N ARG A 108 -13.18 -27.28 -5.42
CA ARG A 108 -12.35 -28.44 -5.68
C ARG A 108 -11.94 -29.09 -4.37
N VAL A 109 -11.97 -30.40 -4.33
CA VAL A 109 -11.40 -31.17 -3.22
C VAL A 109 -9.91 -31.30 -3.46
N ILE A 110 -9.10 -30.83 -2.50
CA ILE A 110 -7.65 -30.91 -2.54
C ILE A 110 -7.19 -31.78 -1.37
N ASN A 111 -6.46 -32.83 -1.69
CA ASN A 111 -5.82 -33.68 -0.70
C ASN A 111 -4.36 -33.24 -0.57
N ILE A 112 -3.93 -32.88 0.63
CA ILE A 112 -2.56 -32.49 0.91
C ILE A 112 -1.95 -33.55 1.82
N GLU A 113 -0.78 -34.05 1.43
CA GLU A 113 0.00 -35.00 2.22
C GLU A 113 1.30 -34.35 2.65
N THR A 114 1.58 -34.37 3.95
CA THR A 114 2.84 -33.86 4.50
C THR A 114 3.94 -34.89 4.36
N ALA A 115 5.19 -34.47 4.42
CA ALA A 115 6.35 -35.36 4.42
C ALA A 115 6.32 -36.39 5.59
N SER A 116 5.56 -36.11 6.66
CA SER A 116 5.32 -37.03 7.77
C SER A 116 4.20 -38.04 7.50
N GLY A 117 3.54 -37.99 6.32
CA GLY A 117 2.43 -38.88 5.95
C GLY A 117 1.07 -38.46 6.52
N LYS A 118 0.96 -37.29 7.15
CA LYS A 118 -0.32 -36.74 7.63
C LYS A 118 -1.09 -36.21 6.42
N LYS A 119 -2.39 -36.52 6.34
CA LYS A 119 -3.24 -36.15 5.20
C LYS A 119 -4.30 -35.15 5.63
N PHE A 120 -4.45 -34.10 4.83
CA PHE A 120 -5.48 -33.09 4.99
C PHE A 120 -6.35 -33.03 3.74
N GLN A 121 -7.64 -32.80 3.92
CA GLN A 121 -8.58 -32.67 2.81
C GLN A 121 -9.31 -31.33 2.93
N PHE A 122 -9.21 -30.51 1.89
CA PHE A 122 -9.84 -29.19 1.84
C PHE A 122 -10.80 -29.09 0.66
N GLN A 123 -11.95 -28.47 0.88
CA GLN A 123 -12.77 -27.96 -0.19
C GLN A 123 -12.44 -26.50 -0.43
N VAL A 124 -11.88 -26.19 -1.58
CA VAL A 124 -11.34 -24.86 -1.89
C VAL A 124 -11.88 -24.39 -3.24
N ASP A 125 -12.25 -23.13 -3.28
CA ASP A 125 -12.63 -22.48 -4.54
C ASP A 125 -11.41 -22.45 -5.48
N GLN A 126 -11.60 -22.89 -6.71
CA GLN A 126 -10.56 -22.95 -7.74
C GLN A 126 -9.93 -21.58 -8.06
N SER A 127 -10.61 -20.49 -7.70
CA SER A 127 -10.11 -19.13 -7.86
C SER A 127 -9.13 -18.68 -6.78
N ARG A 128 -9.00 -19.47 -5.71
CA ARG A 128 -8.01 -19.21 -4.67
C ARG A 128 -6.63 -19.59 -5.19
N ASN A 129 -5.62 -18.93 -4.65
CA ASN A 129 -4.23 -19.24 -4.95
C ASN A 129 -3.64 -20.24 -3.93
N VAL A 130 -2.46 -20.74 -4.23
CA VAL A 130 -1.69 -21.66 -3.37
C VAL A 130 -1.45 -21.06 -1.98
N LYS A 131 -1.24 -19.75 -1.90
CA LYS A 131 -1.09 -19.03 -0.63
C LYS A 131 -2.29 -19.20 0.31
N TYR A 132 -3.51 -19.19 -0.24
CA TYR A 132 -4.73 -19.44 0.54
C TYR A 132 -4.75 -20.87 1.11
N LEU A 133 -4.28 -21.87 0.35
CA LEU A 133 -4.15 -23.25 0.86
C LEU A 133 -3.17 -23.34 2.02
N LYS A 134 -2.01 -22.68 1.90
CA LYS A 134 -1.02 -22.64 2.98
C LYS A 134 -1.57 -22.00 4.25
N SER A 135 -2.32 -20.90 4.13
CA SER A 135 -2.96 -20.26 5.29
C SER A 135 -4.04 -21.13 5.94
N LYS A 136 -4.80 -21.90 5.16
CA LYS A 136 -5.76 -22.87 5.71
C LYS A 136 -5.08 -24.02 6.43
N LEU A 137 -3.99 -24.53 5.90
CA LEU A 137 -3.17 -25.56 6.56
C LEU A 137 -2.62 -25.11 7.91
N ALA A 138 -2.16 -23.86 7.99
CA ALA A 138 -1.65 -23.29 9.23
C ALA A 138 -2.74 -23.13 10.32
N VAL A 139 -4.01 -22.95 9.94
CA VAL A 139 -5.13 -22.82 10.88
C VAL A 139 -5.70 -24.16 11.33
N GLU A 140 -5.71 -25.17 10.47
CA GLU A 140 -6.31 -26.49 10.74
C GLU A 140 -5.26 -27.54 11.21
N GLY A 141 -3.96 -27.19 11.16
CA GLY A 141 -2.86 -28.02 11.70
C GLY A 141 -2.83 -27.90 13.22
N ASP A 142 -3.11 -29.01 13.94
CA ASP A 142 -3.00 -29.14 15.38
C ASP A 142 -1.59 -28.83 15.90
N GLU A 143 -1.47 -28.56 17.23
CA GLU A 143 -0.25 -28.18 17.97
C GLU A 143 1.02 -29.02 17.75
N ASP A 144 0.95 -30.13 17.01
CA ASP A 144 2.08 -30.98 16.63
C ASP A 144 2.91 -30.45 15.43
N LEU A 145 2.54 -29.31 14.82
CA LEU A 145 3.30 -28.70 13.72
C LEU A 145 4.55 -27.94 14.19
N ASP A 146 4.75 -27.74 15.49
CA ASP A 146 5.97 -27.15 16.07
C ASP A 146 7.26 -27.97 15.82
N SER A 147 7.16 -29.17 15.24
CA SER A 147 8.29 -30.06 14.95
C SER A 147 8.66 -30.15 13.46
N LEU A 148 8.05 -29.39 12.59
CA LEU A 148 8.38 -29.44 11.17
C LEU A 148 9.58 -28.52 10.90
N GLU A 149 10.77 -29.10 10.89
CA GLU A 149 12.02 -28.49 10.44
C GLU A 149 12.14 -28.68 8.92
N ASP A 150 12.33 -27.59 8.19
CA ASP A 150 12.72 -27.42 6.80
C ASP A 150 11.62 -27.16 5.75
N ASP A 151 11.72 -25.99 5.14
CA ASP A 151 11.26 -25.56 3.80
C ASP A 151 9.82 -25.87 3.38
N ASP A 152 8.84 -25.05 3.76
CA ASP A 152 7.45 -25.17 3.29
C ASP A 152 7.29 -24.86 1.80
N LYS A 153 7.40 -25.86 0.94
CA LYS A 153 6.96 -25.77 -0.45
C LYS A 153 5.78 -26.71 -0.67
N LEU A 154 4.75 -26.21 -1.35
CA LEU A 154 3.73 -27.06 -1.93
C LEU A 154 4.25 -27.55 -3.27
N GLU A 155 4.29 -28.85 -3.47
CA GLU A 155 4.66 -29.49 -4.74
C GLU A 155 3.49 -30.29 -5.30
N TYR A 156 3.30 -30.22 -6.60
CA TYR A 156 2.39 -31.05 -7.34
C TYR A 156 3.12 -31.70 -8.51
N ASP A 157 3.07 -33.03 -8.56
CA ASP A 157 3.71 -33.85 -9.61
C ASP A 157 5.23 -33.56 -9.78
N GLY A 158 5.92 -33.20 -8.68
CA GLY A 158 7.34 -32.90 -8.65
C GLY A 158 7.71 -31.44 -9.01
N GLU A 159 6.72 -30.61 -9.31
CA GLU A 159 6.93 -29.17 -9.50
C GLU A 159 6.51 -28.36 -8.28
N VAL A 160 7.33 -27.39 -7.90
CA VAL A 160 7.07 -26.48 -6.78
C VAL A 160 5.99 -25.50 -7.22
N LEU A 161 4.92 -25.39 -6.42
CA LEU A 161 3.85 -24.45 -6.68
C LEU A 161 4.19 -23.08 -6.12
N GLU A 162 4.06 -22.07 -6.96
CA GLU A 162 4.24 -20.68 -6.57
C GLU A 162 2.99 -20.16 -5.83
N ASP A 163 3.19 -19.31 -4.83
CA ASP A 163 2.12 -18.78 -3.98
C ASP A 163 1.01 -18.07 -4.73
N HIS A 164 1.31 -17.48 -5.87
CA HIS A 164 0.37 -16.76 -6.71
C HIS A 164 -0.40 -17.65 -7.69
N GLN A 165 0.03 -18.90 -7.92
CA GLN A 165 -0.66 -19.83 -8.80
C GLN A 165 -2.09 -20.09 -8.33
N LEU A 166 -3.04 -20.11 -9.28
CA LEU A 166 -4.42 -20.45 -8.97
C LEU A 166 -4.58 -21.96 -8.85
N ILE A 167 -5.44 -22.37 -7.93
CA ILE A 167 -5.78 -23.78 -7.76
C ILE A 167 -6.35 -24.38 -9.04
N ALA A 168 -7.05 -23.56 -9.84
CA ALA A 168 -7.54 -23.95 -11.17
C ALA A 168 -6.42 -24.38 -12.12
N ASP A 169 -5.21 -23.79 -11.98
CA ASP A 169 -4.09 -24.01 -12.90
C ASP A 169 -3.22 -25.21 -12.48
N ILE A 170 -3.37 -25.71 -11.25
CA ILE A 170 -2.54 -26.81 -10.71
C ILE A 170 -2.89 -28.16 -11.38
N SER A 171 -4.13 -28.43 -11.64
CA SER A 171 -4.56 -29.68 -12.28
C SER A 171 -5.93 -29.56 -12.96
N ASN A 172 -6.07 -30.20 -14.10
CA ASN A 172 -7.38 -30.40 -14.78
C ASN A 172 -8.18 -31.57 -14.20
N LYS A 173 -7.67 -32.29 -13.20
CA LYS A 173 -8.31 -33.45 -12.56
C LYS A 173 -8.96 -33.00 -11.24
N ASP A 174 -10.12 -33.61 -10.93
CA ASP A 174 -10.89 -33.28 -9.72
C ASP A 174 -10.19 -33.73 -8.40
N ASP A 175 -9.30 -34.72 -8.49
CA ASP A 175 -8.53 -35.25 -7.34
C ASP A 175 -7.03 -34.89 -7.48
N ALA A 176 -6.64 -33.72 -6.99
CA ALA A 176 -5.24 -33.35 -6.94
C ALA A 176 -4.66 -33.68 -5.55
N VAL A 177 -3.60 -34.48 -5.49
CA VAL A 177 -2.80 -34.69 -4.28
C VAL A 177 -1.61 -33.73 -4.34
N ILE A 178 -1.51 -32.86 -3.33
CA ILE A 178 -0.44 -31.87 -3.24
C ILE A 178 0.45 -32.27 -2.07
N HIS A 179 1.77 -32.37 -2.30
CA HIS A 179 2.76 -32.68 -1.28
C HIS A 179 3.29 -31.39 -0.67
N LEU A 180 3.23 -31.28 0.67
CA LEU A 180 3.70 -30.15 1.44
C LEU A 180 5.12 -30.38 1.93
N PHE A 181 6.04 -29.47 1.57
CA PHE A 181 7.39 -29.37 2.14
C PHE A 181 7.51 -28.06 2.91
N ILE A 182 8.01 -28.13 4.16
CA ILE A 182 8.03 -26.99 5.08
C ILE A 182 9.40 -26.28 5.07
N ARG A 183 9.45 -25.00 4.71
CA ARG A 183 10.65 -24.14 4.83
C ARG A 183 10.66 -23.38 6.15
N LYS A 184 11.84 -23.20 6.73
CA LYS A 184 11.99 -22.31 7.90
C LYS A 184 11.65 -20.87 7.52
N PRO A 185 10.72 -20.23 8.25
CA PRO A 185 10.37 -18.83 8.00
C PRO A 185 11.55 -17.90 8.34
N ALA A 186 11.62 -16.75 7.65
CA ALA A 186 12.54 -15.70 8.02
C ALA A 186 12.19 -15.15 9.41
N LYS A 187 13.12 -15.22 10.37
CA LYS A 187 12.91 -14.70 11.73
C LYS A 187 13.55 -13.34 11.88
N VAL A 188 12.74 -12.36 12.29
CA VAL A 188 13.25 -11.07 12.76
C VAL A 188 13.74 -11.27 14.20
N ARG A 189 15.05 -11.12 14.42
CA ARG A 189 15.64 -11.23 15.75
C ARG A 189 16.10 -9.88 16.25
N THR A 190 15.68 -9.52 17.46
CA THR A 190 16.26 -8.40 18.21
C THR A 190 17.26 -8.98 19.19
N GLN A 191 18.54 -8.62 19.04
CA GLN A 191 19.57 -9.00 20.01
C GLN A 191 20.01 -7.76 20.79
N GLN A 192 20.07 -7.91 22.11
CA GLN A 192 20.62 -6.90 22.97
C GLN A 192 22.11 -7.24 23.21
N VAL A 193 23.00 -6.40 22.69
CA VAL A 193 24.43 -6.53 22.88
C VAL A 193 24.89 -5.34 23.70
N ASP A 194 25.22 -5.59 24.96
CA ASP A 194 25.91 -4.69 25.92
C ASP A 194 25.47 -3.21 26.04
N LYS A 195 24.34 -2.76 25.63
CA LYS A 195 23.74 -1.40 25.68
C LYS A 195 23.17 -0.92 24.34
N ASP A 196 23.38 -1.68 23.26
CA ASP A 196 22.87 -1.36 21.94
C ASP A 196 21.87 -2.45 21.52
N THR A 197 20.76 -2.06 20.91
CA THR A 197 19.80 -3.01 20.35
C THR A 197 20.03 -3.08 18.85
N VAL A 198 20.31 -4.28 18.36
CA VAL A 198 20.51 -4.55 16.93
C VAL A 198 19.28 -5.25 16.41
N VAL A 199 18.67 -4.71 15.39
CA VAL A 199 17.57 -5.34 14.65
C VAL A 199 18.17 -6.00 13.40
N THR A 200 18.13 -7.33 13.32
CA THR A 200 18.59 -8.08 12.16
C THR A 200 17.46 -8.88 11.56
N VAL A 201 17.37 -8.87 10.23
CA VAL A 201 16.49 -9.76 9.48
C VAL A 201 17.34 -10.92 8.96
N ASP A 202 17.13 -12.11 9.51
CA ASP A 202 17.80 -13.32 9.03
C ASP A 202 17.10 -13.82 7.76
N ASN A 203 17.79 -13.72 6.62
CA ASN A 203 17.35 -14.32 5.37
C ASN A 203 18.04 -15.70 5.22
N PRO A 204 17.31 -16.82 5.24
CA PRO A 204 17.90 -18.15 5.20
C PRO A 204 18.56 -18.53 3.86
N GLN A 205 18.44 -17.72 2.81
CA GLN A 205 18.97 -18.06 1.47
C GLN A 205 20.33 -17.46 1.12
N LYS A 206 20.94 -16.62 1.96
CA LYS A 206 22.30 -16.10 1.72
C LYS A 206 23.31 -16.61 2.73
N LYS A 207 23.81 -17.82 2.49
CA LYS A 207 25.13 -18.21 2.96
C LYS A 207 26.13 -17.93 1.83
N GLU A 208 26.60 -16.69 1.76
CA GLU A 208 27.92 -16.35 1.21
C GLU A 208 28.12 -14.85 1.36
N ASN A 209 29.08 -14.50 2.24
CA ASN A 209 29.81 -13.23 2.34
C ASN A 209 29.06 -11.92 2.02
N LEU A 210 28.24 -11.46 2.97
CA LEU A 210 27.97 -10.03 3.12
C LEU A 210 27.88 -9.73 4.62
N GLN A 211 28.58 -8.71 5.05
CA GLN A 211 28.53 -8.17 6.41
C GLN A 211 27.07 -7.83 6.75
N ASN A 212 26.60 -8.34 7.88
CA ASN A 212 25.28 -8.00 8.42
C ASN A 212 25.15 -6.47 8.50
N GLU A 213 24.27 -5.88 7.68
CA GLU A 213 23.90 -4.50 7.82
C GLU A 213 23.00 -4.39 9.05
N SER A 214 23.60 -4.04 10.17
CA SER A 214 22.90 -3.85 11.43
C SER A 214 22.58 -2.38 11.64
N VAL A 215 21.32 -2.07 11.86
CA VAL A 215 20.91 -0.76 12.37
C VAL A 215 21.21 -0.73 13.86
N VAL A 216 22.26 -0.01 14.25
CA VAL A 216 22.62 0.19 15.66
C VAL A 216 21.73 1.25 16.27
N VAL A 217 20.87 0.84 17.18
CA VAL A 217 19.97 1.74 17.92
C VAL A 217 20.57 2.03 19.30
N THR A 218 21.03 3.25 19.51
CA THR A 218 21.46 3.71 20.84
C THR A 218 20.31 4.45 21.54
N PRO A 219 19.73 3.89 22.63
CA PRO A 219 18.74 4.63 23.41
C PRO A 219 19.42 5.79 24.17
N ALA A 220 18.80 6.96 24.17
CA ALA A 220 19.21 8.06 25.02
C ALA A 220 19.04 7.63 26.49
N LYS A 221 20.12 7.67 27.30
CA LYS A 221 20.09 7.30 28.72
C LYS A 221 19.21 8.23 29.53
N PRO A 222 18.21 7.73 30.27
CA PRO A 222 17.64 8.46 31.39
C PRO A 222 18.55 8.32 32.61
N ALA A 223 18.81 9.40 33.28
CA ALA A 223 19.47 9.41 34.59
C ALA A 223 18.54 8.78 35.64
N GLY A 224 18.79 7.52 36.06
CA GLY A 224 18.33 6.99 37.35
C GLY A 224 16.81 6.77 37.58
N GLY A 225 15.97 6.64 36.54
CA GLY A 225 14.54 6.38 36.65
C GLY A 225 14.09 5.07 36.00
N LYS A 226 12.83 4.64 36.23
CA LYS A 226 12.20 3.59 35.44
C LYS A 226 12.26 3.96 33.97
N PRO A 227 12.47 3.00 33.03
CA PRO A 227 12.44 3.30 31.61
C PRO A 227 11.09 3.91 31.23
N ALA A 228 11.12 4.96 30.40
CA ALA A 228 9.89 5.58 29.91
C ALA A 228 9.07 4.54 29.13
N PRO A 229 7.73 4.59 29.22
CA PRO A 229 6.89 3.63 28.51
C PRO A 229 6.97 3.77 26.98
N ILE A 230 7.36 4.94 26.46
CA ILE A 230 7.68 5.15 25.05
C ILE A 230 9.01 5.91 24.97
N GLU A 231 9.90 5.40 24.13
CA GLU A 231 11.19 6.06 23.87
C GLU A 231 11.37 6.22 22.35
N PRO A 232 11.64 7.44 21.86
CA PRO A 232 11.95 7.63 20.45
C PRO A 232 13.30 6.99 20.13
N ILE A 233 13.39 6.39 18.95
CA ILE A 233 14.61 5.82 18.41
C ILE A 233 15.25 6.84 17.49
N VAL A 234 16.36 7.43 17.94
CA VAL A 234 17.13 8.41 17.18
C VAL A 234 18.51 7.82 16.93
N VAL A 235 18.73 7.31 15.71
CA VAL A 235 19.99 6.68 15.32
C VAL A 235 21.12 7.70 15.27
N ASN A 236 20.87 8.84 14.67
CA ASN A 236 21.82 9.94 14.59
C ASN A 236 21.50 11.00 15.65
N ARG A 237 22.39 11.19 16.61
CA ARG A 237 22.22 12.18 17.71
C ARG A 237 22.06 13.63 17.24
N LYS A 238 22.41 13.94 15.99
CA LYS A 238 22.20 15.27 15.39
C LYS A 238 20.78 15.42 14.82
N ALA A 239 20.08 14.31 14.57
CA ALA A 239 18.70 14.35 14.12
C ALA A 239 17.80 14.85 15.27
N LYS A 240 16.99 15.85 14.99
CA LYS A 240 16.03 16.40 15.94
C LYS A 240 14.63 15.96 15.53
N LEU A 241 13.85 15.51 16.51
CA LEU A 241 12.43 15.28 16.30
C LEU A 241 11.68 16.62 16.30
N SER A 242 10.62 16.72 15.50
CA SER A 242 9.77 17.91 15.49
C SER A 242 9.04 18.09 16.82
N SER A 243 8.61 19.31 17.12
CA SER A 243 7.83 19.62 18.32
C SER A 243 6.51 18.86 18.36
N GLU A 244 5.90 18.62 17.20
CA GLU A 244 4.66 17.87 17.02
C GLU A 244 4.86 16.39 17.39
N VAL A 245 5.96 15.78 16.92
CA VAL A 245 6.32 14.41 17.28
C VAL A 245 6.56 14.28 18.78
N MET A 246 7.28 15.22 19.39
CA MET A 246 7.52 15.19 20.83
C MET A 246 6.22 15.33 21.63
N LYS A 247 5.33 16.26 21.27
CA LYS A 247 4.01 16.42 21.91
C LYS A 247 3.16 15.16 21.80
N MET A 248 3.17 14.51 20.63
CA MET A 248 2.48 13.23 20.42
C MET A 248 3.00 12.16 21.37
N ILE A 249 4.32 11.99 21.46
CA ILE A 249 4.97 11.02 22.35
C ILE A 249 4.62 11.31 23.81
N ASP A 250 4.74 12.56 24.25
CA ASP A 250 4.43 12.97 25.64
C ASP A 250 2.96 12.70 25.99
N SER A 251 2.02 12.97 25.05
CA SER A 251 0.60 12.69 25.24
C SER A 251 0.31 11.20 25.37
N ALA A 252 0.94 10.36 24.53
CA ALA A 252 0.79 8.91 24.59
C ALA A 252 1.43 8.32 25.86
N ILE A 253 2.57 8.85 26.32
CA ILE A 253 3.18 8.47 27.60
C ILE A 253 2.22 8.76 28.75
N ALA A 254 1.64 9.97 28.80
CA ALA A 254 0.71 10.36 29.84
C ALA A 254 -0.53 9.43 29.90
N GLY A 255 -1.02 8.96 28.74
CA GLY A 255 -2.08 7.97 28.68
C GLY A 255 -1.68 6.62 29.29
N LEU A 256 -0.51 6.11 28.91
CA LEU A 256 0.02 4.85 29.44
C LEU A 256 0.30 4.90 30.94
N GLU A 257 0.83 6.01 31.44
CA GLU A 257 1.09 6.22 32.88
C GLU A 257 -0.20 6.28 33.70
N ASN A 258 -1.30 6.78 33.12
CA ASN A 258 -2.62 6.75 33.71
C ASN A 258 -3.34 5.39 33.59
N GLY A 259 -2.67 4.39 33.00
CA GLY A 259 -3.17 3.01 32.93
C GLY A 259 -4.01 2.71 31.68
N TYR A 260 -4.12 3.63 30.74
CA TYR A 260 -4.80 3.37 29.47
C TYR A 260 -3.90 2.51 28.57
N THR A 261 -4.41 1.32 28.22
CA THR A 261 -3.66 0.38 27.36
C THR A 261 -3.96 0.62 25.89
N PRO A 262 -2.99 0.38 24.99
CA PRO A 262 -3.23 0.50 23.55
C PRO A 262 -4.39 -0.39 23.09
N VAL A 263 -5.29 0.18 22.29
CA VAL A 263 -6.47 -0.52 21.76
C VAL A 263 -6.21 -0.95 20.33
N MET A 264 -6.28 -2.25 20.06
CA MET A 264 -6.06 -2.77 18.71
C MET A 264 -7.20 -2.35 17.79
N SER A 265 -6.86 -1.83 16.60
CA SER A 265 -7.82 -1.54 15.54
C SER A 265 -8.58 -2.80 15.11
N ALA A 266 -9.85 -2.66 14.76
CA ALA A 266 -10.61 -3.73 14.13
C ALA A 266 -10.18 -3.99 12.67
N GLU A 267 -9.60 -2.99 12.03
CA GLU A 267 -9.23 -2.98 10.62
C GLU A 267 -7.72 -3.11 10.41
N GLY A 268 -7.34 -3.41 9.17
CA GLY A 268 -5.95 -3.54 8.75
C GLY A 268 -5.42 -4.97 8.76
N SER A 269 -4.31 -5.20 8.05
CA SER A 269 -3.67 -6.51 7.89
C SER A 269 -2.56 -6.78 8.92
N GLY A 270 -2.11 -5.75 9.66
CA GLY A 270 -1.10 -5.83 10.71
C GLY A 270 -1.64 -5.52 12.10
N GLY A 271 -0.75 -5.52 13.09
CA GLY A 271 -1.03 -4.98 14.42
C GLY A 271 -1.04 -3.45 14.36
N VAL A 272 -2.20 -2.85 14.59
CA VAL A 272 -2.40 -1.40 14.62
C VAL A 272 -3.08 -1.04 15.93
N TYR A 273 -2.46 -0.16 16.72
CA TYR A 273 -2.91 0.15 18.06
C TYR A 273 -3.13 1.64 18.26
N PHE A 274 -4.34 2.01 18.69
CA PHE A 274 -4.66 3.37 19.09
C PHE A 274 -4.14 3.64 20.51
N MET A 275 -3.38 4.74 20.65
CA MET A 275 -2.86 5.23 21.91
C MET A 275 -3.71 6.40 22.37
N GLN A 276 -4.11 6.39 23.64
CA GLN A 276 -5.00 7.40 24.21
C GLN A 276 -4.23 8.47 24.99
N ASP A 277 -4.85 9.62 25.16
CA ASP A 277 -4.34 10.71 26.01
C ASP A 277 -4.50 10.39 27.51
N SER A 278 -4.07 11.32 28.35
CA SER A 278 -4.17 11.21 29.82
C SER A 278 -5.60 11.09 30.34
N SER A 279 -6.62 11.46 29.57
CA SER A 279 -8.03 11.34 29.91
C SER A 279 -8.64 9.98 29.50
N GLY A 280 -7.99 9.25 28.60
CA GLY A 280 -8.50 8.02 27.99
C GLY A 280 -9.70 8.22 27.05
N GLN A 281 -9.96 9.46 26.65
CA GLN A 281 -11.12 9.78 25.79
C GLN A 281 -10.73 10.11 24.35
N LYS A 282 -9.46 10.52 24.12
CA LYS A 282 -8.98 10.89 22.80
C LYS A 282 -7.83 9.98 22.37
N ASN A 283 -7.90 9.51 21.14
CA ASN A 283 -6.75 8.90 20.49
C ASN A 283 -5.76 9.99 20.11
N VAL A 284 -4.49 9.80 20.45
CA VAL A 284 -3.42 10.78 20.17
C VAL A 284 -2.39 10.24 19.19
N ALA A 285 -2.24 8.91 19.11
CA ALA A 285 -1.31 8.28 18.21
C ALA A 285 -1.77 6.89 17.79
N VAL A 286 -1.18 6.41 16.69
CA VAL A 286 -1.33 5.06 16.17
C VAL A 286 0.04 4.39 16.21
N PHE A 287 0.16 3.28 16.92
CA PHE A 287 1.37 2.47 17.03
C PHE A 287 1.26 1.22 16.16
N LYS A 288 2.26 1.00 15.30
CA LYS A 288 2.37 -0.17 14.43
C LYS A 288 3.67 -0.91 14.73
N PRO A 289 3.63 -2.03 15.50
CA PRO A 289 4.83 -2.82 15.83
C PRO A 289 5.41 -3.51 14.60
N ILE A 290 6.73 -3.51 14.46
CA ILE A 290 7.47 -4.14 13.37
C ILE A 290 7.20 -5.67 13.32
N ASP A 291 7.20 -6.32 14.48
CA ASP A 291 7.01 -7.77 14.59
C ASP A 291 5.55 -8.22 14.40
N GLU A 292 4.62 -7.26 14.26
CA GLU A 292 3.21 -7.51 13.99
C GLU A 292 2.78 -7.02 12.58
N GLU A 293 3.72 -6.65 11.74
CA GLU A 293 3.45 -6.34 10.33
C GLU A 293 2.79 -7.55 9.63
N PRO A 294 2.09 -7.31 8.51
CA PRO A 294 1.58 -8.42 7.70
C PRO A 294 2.72 -9.38 7.35
N MET A 295 2.50 -10.67 7.55
CA MET A 295 3.47 -11.76 7.33
C MET A 295 4.68 -11.76 8.29
N ALA A 296 4.67 -10.96 9.36
CA ALA A 296 5.64 -11.00 10.44
C ALA A 296 5.28 -12.10 11.48
N GLU A 297 6.28 -12.48 12.31
CA GLU A 297 6.19 -13.59 13.27
C GLU A 297 5.02 -13.46 14.27
N ASN A 298 4.74 -12.24 14.73
CA ASN A 298 3.71 -11.97 15.73
C ASN A 298 2.47 -11.28 15.13
N ASN A 299 2.22 -11.47 13.84
CA ASN A 299 1.07 -10.86 13.19
C ASN A 299 -0.25 -11.31 13.85
N PRO A 300 -1.08 -10.39 14.40
CA PRO A 300 -2.28 -10.76 15.15
C PRO A 300 -3.47 -11.13 14.24
N ARG A 301 -3.33 -11.00 12.93
CA ARG A 301 -4.39 -11.27 11.93
C ARG A 301 -4.28 -12.64 11.29
N GLY A 302 -3.28 -13.44 11.68
CA GLY A 302 -3.09 -14.80 11.17
C GLY A 302 -2.65 -14.85 9.70
N HIS A 303 -1.98 -13.81 9.22
CA HIS A 303 -1.30 -13.90 7.93
C HIS A 303 -0.16 -14.92 8.00
N PRO A 304 0.04 -15.71 6.92
CA PRO A 304 1.15 -16.64 6.87
C PRO A 304 2.48 -15.88 6.98
N LEU A 305 3.46 -16.50 7.60
CA LEU A 305 4.81 -15.95 7.71
C LEU A 305 5.45 -15.81 6.33
N SER A 306 6.22 -14.75 6.13
CA SER A 306 7.05 -14.62 4.94
C SER A 306 8.19 -15.64 4.97
N THR A 307 8.34 -16.41 3.91
CA THR A 307 9.39 -17.42 3.79
C THR A 307 10.71 -16.88 3.27
N ASP A 308 10.66 -15.80 2.52
CA ASP A 308 11.81 -15.15 1.84
C ASP A 308 12.06 -13.72 2.33
N GLY A 309 11.26 -13.26 3.31
CA GLY A 309 11.31 -11.90 3.83
C GLY A 309 10.58 -10.88 2.95
N GLU A 310 10.00 -11.27 1.80
CA GLU A 310 9.18 -10.36 1.00
C GLU A 310 7.87 -10.05 1.73
N GLY A 311 7.43 -8.80 1.68
CA GLY A 311 6.17 -8.36 2.24
C GLY A 311 4.96 -8.73 1.38
N MET A 312 3.76 -8.30 1.79
CA MET A 312 2.52 -8.53 1.03
C MET A 312 2.54 -7.87 -0.35
N LYS A 313 3.30 -6.80 -0.53
CA LYS A 313 3.49 -6.12 -1.81
C LYS A 313 4.87 -6.43 -2.35
N ARG A 314 4.95 -6.70 -3.66
CA ARG A 314 6.19 -7.03 -4.34
C ARG A 314 7.24 -5.93 -4.17
N GLY A 315 8.46 -6.33 -3.87
CA GLY A 315 9.55 -5.39 -3.63
C GLY A 315 9.50 -4.68 -2.28
N THR A 316 8.64 -5.11 -1.35
CA THR A 316 8.68 -4.67 0.04
C THR A 316 9.15 -5.81 0.94
N ARG A 317 9.68 -5.49 2.12
CA ARG A 317 10.18 -6.48 3.07
C ARG A 317 9.44 -6.40 4.39
N VAL A 318 9.18 -7.57 4.97
CA VAL A 318 8.66 -7.68 6.34
C VAL A 318 9.67 -7.06 7.30
N GLY A 319 9.18 -6.26 8.23
CA GLY A 319 10.02 -5.56 9.20
C GLY A 319 10.48 -4.15 8.77
N GLU A 320 10.20 -3.74 7.53
CA GLU A 320 10.55 -2.40 7.04
C GLU A 320 9.37 -1.43 6.98
N GLY A 321 8.13 -1.89 7.20
CA GLY A 321 6.95 -1.05 7.10
C GLY A 321 6.99 0.17 8.01
N ALA A 322 7.46 0.00 9.25
CA ALA A 322 7.63 1.11 10.18
C ALA A 322 8.67 2.14 9.70
N LEU A 323 9.75 1.71 9.05
CA LEU A 323 10.75 2.61 8.46
C LEU A 323 10.18 3.39 7.27
N ARG A 324 9.36 2.73 6.44
CA ARG A 324 8.67 3.34 5.29
C ARG A 324 7.66 4.40 5.72
N GLU A 325 6.93 4.16 6.81
CA GLU A 325 6.03 5.15 7.44
C GLU A 325 6.80 6.40 7.89
N VAL A 326 7.93 6.22 8.57
CA VAL A 326 8.78 7.32 9.02
C VAL A 326 9.41 8.05 7.83
N ALA A 327 9.86 7.32 6.80
CA ALA A 327 10.43 7.90 5.60
C ALA A 327 9.42 8.78 4.85
N ALA A 328 8.17 8.33 4.71
CA ALA A 328 7.13 9.14 4.09
C ALA A 328 6.93 10.49 4.79
N TYR A 329 6.92 10.49 6.13
CA TYR A 329 6.86 11.72 6.92
C TYR A 329 8.08 12.63 6.71
N ILE A 330 9.29 12.05 6.79
CA ILE A 330 10.55 12.82 6.63
C ILE A 330 10.64 13.43 5.23
N LEU A 331 10.31 12.68 4.19
CA LEU A 331 10.42 13.11 2.81
C LEU A 331 9.30 14.08 2.38
N ASP A 332 8.18 14.11 3.10
CA ASP A 332 7.07 15.03 2.80
C ASP A 332 7.41 16.51 3.09
N HIS A 333 8.47 16.78 3.86
CA HIS A 333 8.88 18.15 4.20
C HIS A 333 9.82 18.73 3.14
N ALA A 334 9.65 20.02 2.85
CA ALA A 334 10.53 20.74 1.93
C ALA A 334 11.97 20.80 2.48
N VAL A 335 12.96 20.87 1.57
CA VAL A 335 14.38 20.88 1.93
C VAL A 335 14.73 22.00 2.92
N GLY A 336 14.10 23.19 2.79
CA GLY A 336 14.31 24.34 3.68
C GLY A 336 13.64 24.21 5.07
N ASP A 337 12.57 23.43 5.17
CA ASP A 337 11.82 23.24 6.42
C ASP A 337 12.35 22.06 7.25
N ARG A 338 13.21 21.23 6.66
CA ARG A 338 13.80 20.04 7.30
C ARG A 338 14.69 20.37 8.50
N GLU A 339 15.33 21.54 8.50
CA GLU A 339 16.17 22.00 9.61
C GLU A 339 15.37 22.66 10.74
N SER A 340 14.24 23.28 10.42
CA SER A 340 13.41 23.98 11.41
C SER A 340 12.53 23.03 12.22
N GLY A 341 12.21 21.84 11.70
CA GLY A 341 11.34 20.86 12.36
C GLY A 341 9.93 21.37 12.65
N HIS A 342 9.57 22.50 12.07
CA HIS A 342 8.29 23.17 12.25
C HIS A 342 7.54 23.20 10.92
N GLY A 343 6.37 22.64 10.88
CA GLY A 343 5.47 22.75 9.73
C GLY A 343 4.79 21.43 9.37
N VAL A 344 3.70 21.55 8.63
CA VAL A 344 3.02 20.44 7.97
C VAL A 344 3.76 20.17 6.67
N GLY A 345 4.07 18.91 6.37
CA GLY A 345 4.66 18.52 5.09
C GLY A 345 3.78 18.92 3.91
N PHE A 346 4.31 18.89 2.70
CA PHE A 346 3.62 19.31 1.48
C PHE A 346 2.32 18.53 1.26
N SER A 347 2.35 17.21 1.44
CA SER A 347 1.20 16.33 1.23
C SER A 347 0.36 16.15 2.50
N GLY A 348 0.89 16.57 3.65
CA GLY A 348 0.20 16.47 4.94
C GLY A 348 0.30 15.10 5.60
N VAL A 349 1.39 14.37 5.38
CA VAL A 349 1.67 13.13 6.11
C VAL A 349 1.72 13.43 7.61
N PRO A 350 0.95 12.72 8.45
CA PRO A 350 0.93 12.96 9.89
C PRO A 350 2.32 12.76 10.53
N PRO A 351 2.65 13.53 11.57
CA PRO A 351 3.90 13.37 12.32
C PRO A 351 4.13 11.91 12.73
N THR A 352 5.27 11.36 12.35
CA THR A 352 5.59 9.93 12.51
C THR A 352 7.03 9.77 13.00
N ALA A 353 7.23 8.89 13.96
CA ALA A 353 8.56 8.57 14.49
C ALA A 353 8.73 7.07 14.71
N LEU A 354 9.96 6.59 14.64
CA LEU A 354 10.32 5.27 15.11
C LEU A 354 10.46 5.30 16.63
N VAL A 355 9.79 4.37 17.32
CA VAL A 355 9.78 4.31 18.77
C VAL A 355 9.97 2.88 19.29
N ARG A 356 10.42 2.79 20.53
CA ARG A 356 10.30 1.63 21.38
C ARG A 356 9.18 1.89 22.38
N SER A 357 8.10 1.11 22.35
CA SER A 357 6.92 1.30 23.21
C SER A 357 6.67 0.07 24.08
N LEU A 358 6.30 0.31 25.34
CA LEU A 358 5.82 -0.74 26.23
C LEU A 358 4.45 -1.23 25.73
N HIS A 359 4.41 -2.48 25.31
CA HIS A 359 3.20 -3.08 24.76
C HIS A 359 2.46 -3.91 25.81
N ARG A 360 1.20 -3.57 26.06
CA ARG A 360 0.31 -4.26 27.02
C ARG A 360 0.94 -4.46 28.42
N GLY A 361 1.84 -3.57 28.82
CA GLY A 361 2.49 -3.63 30.15
C GLY A 361 3.46 -4.82 30.35
N LYS A 362 3.80 -5.56 29.30
CA LYS A 362 4.59 -6.82 29.42
C LYS A 362 5.94 -6.79 28.74
N SER A 363 6.04 -6.23 27.55
CA SER A 363 7.26 -6.22 26.73
C SER A 363 7.39 -4.92 25.96
N PHE A 364 8.61 -4.56 25.60
CA PHE A 364 8.84 -3.46 24.67
C PHE A 364 8.80 -3.99 23.25
N LYS A 365 8.11 -3.25 22.37
CA LYS A 365 8.08 -3.47 20.93
C LYS A 365 8.62 -2.25 20.19
N PHE A 366 9.26 -2.50 19.06
CA PHE A 366 9.73 -1.48 18.13
C PHE A 366 8.65 -1.28 17.06
N GLY A 367 8.45 -0.04 16.63
CA GLY A 367 7.44 0.26 15.62
C GLY A 367 7.40 1.72 15.25
N SER A 368 6.56 2.07 14.28
CA SER A 368 6.20 3.44 13.98
C SER A 368 5.10 3.92 14.93
N LEU A 369 5.24 5.15 15.41
CA LEU A 369 4.22 5.90 16.12
C LEU A 369 3.84 7.11 15.27
N GLN A 370 2.59 7.16 14.80
CA GLN A 370 2.04 8.21 13.96
C GLN A 370 0.98 8.99 14.71
N MET A 371 0.97 10.31 14.59
CA MET A 371 -0.06 11.15 15.19
C MET A 371 -1.45 10.74 14.69
N PHE A 372 -2.38 10.55 15.61
CA PHE A 372 -3.77 10.35 15.26
C PHE A 372 -4.37 11.68 14.77
N MET A 373 -4.95 11.65 13.58
CA MET A 373 -5.60 12.80 12.98
C MET A 373 -7.11 12.68 13.15
N GLU A 374 -7.73 13.71 13.75
CA GLU A 374 -9.19 13.79 13.79
C GLU A 374 -9.72 13.88 12.37
N ASN A 375 -10.72 13.05 12.04
CA ASN A 375 -11.24 12.91 10.70
C ASN A 375 -12.74 12.56 10.70
N ASP A 376 -13.38 12.76 9.55
CA ASP A 376 -14.80 12.45 9.32
C ASP A 376 -14.97 11.12 8.55
N GLY A 377 -13.97 10.27 8.53
CA GLY A 377 -13.92 9.01 7.80
C GLY A 377 -12.86 9.01 6.69
N SER A 378 -12.86 7.98 5.87
CA SER A 378 -11.94 7.85 4.75
C SER A 378 -12.58 8.23 3.42
N CYS A 379 -11.76 8.40 2.40
CA CYS A 379 -12.25 8.61 1.04
C CYS A 379 -12.99 7.38 0.46
N GLU A 380 -12.89 6.21 1.09
CA GLU A 380 -13.64 5.00 0.68
C GLU A 380 -15.15 5.20 0.83
N ASP A 381 -15.56 5.97 1.83
CA ASP A 381 -16.98 6.24 2.13
C ASP A 381 -17.54 7.45 1.39
N MET A 382 -16.72 8.17 0.64
CA MET A 382 -17.08 9.44 0.02
C MET A 382 -16.82 9.44 -1.48
N GLY A 383 -17.71 10.10 -2.22
CA GLY A 383 -17.50 10.33 -3.65
C GLY A 383 -16.41 11.39 -3.89
N PRO A 384 -15.48 11.18 -4.82
CA PRO A 384 -14.30 12.02 -4.99
C PRO A 384 -14.60 13.42 -5.55
N ARG A 385 -15.80 13.67 -6.08
CA ARG A 385 -16.16 14.98 -6.73
C ARG A 385 -16.03 16.19 -5.81
N ALA A 386 -16.19 15.98 -4.50
CA ALA A 386 -16.10 17.04 -3.50
C ALA A 386 -14.67 17.35 -3.06
N PHE A 387 -13.69 16.55 -3.45
CA PHE A 387 -12.32 16.74 -3.01
C PHE A 387 -11.65 17.89 -3.76
N PRO A 388 -10.95 18.79 -3.05
CA PRO A 388 -10.23 19.88 -3.69
C PRO A 388 -9.09 19.35 -4.57
N VAL A 389 -8.93 19.92 -5.75
CA VAL A 389 -7.87 19.55 -6.71
C VAL A 389 -6.49 19.61 -6.04
N LYS A 390 -6.20 20.68 -5.31
CA LYS A 390 -4.93 20.87 -4.61
C LYS A 390 -4.61 19.71 -3.64
N GLU A 391 -5.62 19.25 -2.89
CA GLU A 391 -5.43 18.15 -1.91
C GLU A 391 -5.15 16.82 -2.61
N VAL A 392 -5.87 16.52 -3.70
CA VAL A 392 -5.61 15.31 -4.50
C VAL A 392 -4.23 15.36 -5.15
N HIS A 393 -3.82 16.51 -5.67
CA HIS A 393 -2.51 16.68 -6.32
C HIS A 393 -1.34 16.50 -5.33
N LYS A 394 -1.48 16.97 -4.09
CA LYS A 394 -0.47 16.76 -3.06
C LYS A 394 -0.22 15.27 -2.79
N ILE A 395 -1.30 14.49 -2.66
CA ILE A 395 -1.22 13.05 -2.46
C ILE A 395 -0.65 12.37 -3.70
N ALA A 396 -1.07 12.79 -4.90
CA ALA A 396 -0.54 12.26 -6.15
C ALA A 396 0.98 12.46 -6.27
N VAL A 397 1.48 13.64 -5.91
CA VAL A 397 2.93 13.93 -5.90
C VAL A 397 3.67 12.99 -4.94
N LEU A 398 3.15 12.82 -3.72
CA LEU A 398 3.72 11.91 -2.72
C LEU A 398 3.78 10.47 -3.23
N ASP A 399 2.65 9.96 -3.72
CA ASP A 399 2.52 8.56 -4.13
C ASP A 399 3.36 8.24 -5.37
N ILE A 400 3.41 9.13 -6.36
CA ILE A 400 4.28 8.98 -7.52
C ILE A 400 5.75 8.98 -7.07
N ARG A 401 6.17 9.97 -6.26
CA ARG A 401 7.55 10.09 -5.79
C ARG A 401 8.01 8.88 -5.01
N LEU A 402 7.17 8.38 -4.10
CA LEU A 402 7.50 7.24 -3.23
C LEU A 402 7.11 5.88 -3.84
N ALA A 403 6.60 5.85 -5.08
CA ALA A 403 6.15 4.64 -5.76
C ALA A 403 5.23 3.79 -4.87
N ASN A 404 4.20 4.41 -4.27
CA ASN A 404 3.35 3.76 -3.28
C ASN A 404 2.62 2.56 -3.88
N ALA A 405 2.78 1.37 -3.27
CA ALA A 405 2.19 0.14 -3.75
C ALA A 405 0.79 -0.14 -3.17
N ASP A 406 0.24 0.76 -2.32
CA ASP A 406 -1.04 0.50 -1.62
C ASP A 406 -1.89 1.75 -1.37
N ARG A 407 -1.88 2.74 -2.27
CA ARG A 407 -2.75 3.91 -2.13
C ARG A 407 -4.17 3.61 -2.58
N HIS A 408 -4.98 3.02 -1.73
CA HIS A 408 -6.43 2.90 -1.88
C HIS A 408 -7.16 4.01 -1.12
N ALA A 409 -8.47 4.17 -1.37
CA ALA A 409 -9.26 5.27 -0.79
C ALA A 409 -9.33 5.22 0.74
N GLY A 410 -9.28 4.03 1.35
CA GLY A 410 -9.23 3.84 2.81
C GLY A 410 -7.95 4.39 3.46
N ASN A 411 -6.86 4.56 2.69
CA ASN A 411 -5.60 5.13 3.14
C ASN A 411 -5.52 6.66 2.95
N ILE A 412 -6.67 7.31 2.75
CA ILE A 412 -6.80 8.76 2.67
C ILE A 412 -7.97 9.18 3.57
N LEU A 413 -7.66 9.84 4.69
CA LEU A 413 -8.67 10.37 5.59
C LEU A 413 -9.19 11.72 5.09
N VAL A 414 -10.43 12.01 5.45
CA VAL A 414 -11.09 13.28 5.14
C VAL A 414 -11.31 14.05 6.43
N SER A 415 -10.90 15.30 6.47
CA SER A 415 -11.18 16.22 7.58
C SER A 415 -11.94 17.43 7.04
N LYS A 416 -13.07 17.76 7.68
CA LYS A 416 -13.92 18.90 7.36
C LYS A 416 -13.99 19.80 8.58
N GLU A 417 -13.23 20.88 8.58
CA GLU A 417 -13.40 21.93 9.57
C GLU A 417 -14.64 22.78 9.23
N GLU A 418 -15.42 23.18 10.21
CA GLU A 418 -16.59 24.03 10.01
C GLU A 418 -16.21 25.32 9.24
N GLY A 419 -16.74 25.48 8.03
CA GLY A 419 -16.47 26.64 7.17
C GLY A 419 -15.17 26.59 6.38
N ALA A 420 -14.37 25.54 6.49
CA ALA A 420 -13.13 25.34 5.74
C ALA A 420 -13.33 24.38 4.54
N THR A 421 -12.38 24.42 3.61
CA THR A 421 -12.31 23.46 2.52
C THR A 421 -11.91 22.08 3.07
N CYS A 422 -12.50 21.02 2.51
CA CYS A 422 -12.15 19.64 2.82
C CYS A 422 -10.62 19.42 2.68
N LYS A 423 -9.99 18.82 3.69
CA LYS A 423 -8.58 18.45 3.70
C LYS A 423 -8.45 16.94 3.58
N LEU A 424 -7.52 16.48 2.77
CA LEU A 424 -7.19 15.08 2.62
C LEU A 424 -5.88 14.77 3.36
N ILE A 425 -5.87 13.67 4.11
CA ILE A 425 -4.73 13.28 4.95
C ILE A 425 -4.30 11.87 4.53
N PRO A 426 -3.12 11.73 3.88
CA PRO A 426 -2.59 10.43 3.52
C PRO A 426 -2.05 9.70 4.74
N ILE A 427 -2.44 8.45 4.90
CA ILE A 427 -1.97 7.54 5.95
C ILE A 427 -1.50 6.21 5.35
N ASP A 428 -0.95 5.35 6.17
CA ASP A 428 -0.53 3.99 5.83
C ASP A 428 0.47 3.93 4.66
N HIS A 429 1.72 4.31 4.96
CA HIS A 429 2.82 4.38 4.01
C HIS A 429 3.76 3.16 4.08
N GLY A 430 3.36 2.10 4.76
CA GLY A 430 4.18 0.90 4.95
C GLY A 430 4.63 0.20 3.67
N TYR A 431 4.00 0.52 2.54
CA TYR A 431 4.32 -0.04 1.22
C TYR A 431 4.86 1.01 0.22
N CYS A 432 5.37 2.13 0.72
CA CYS A 432 6.13 3.10 -0.07
C CYS A 432 7.57 2.64 -0.29
N LEU A 433 8.27 3.23 -1.28
CA LEU A 433 9.67 2.96 -1.59
C LEU A 433 9.97 1.46 -1.80
N PRO A 434 9.22 0.75 -2.65
CA PRO A 434 9.48 -0.65 -2.94
C PRO A 434 10.78 -0.83 -3.74
N GLU A 435 11.28 -2.05 -3.84
CA GLU A 435 12.41 -2.42 -4.71
C GLU A 435 12.03 -2.50 -6.19
N LYS A 436 10.71 -2.53 -6.50
CA LYS A 436 10.14 -2.70 -7.84
C LYS A 436 8.84 -1.90 -7.97
N PHE A 437 8.46 -1.55 -9.21
CA PHE A 437 7.21 -0.84 -9.50
C PHE A 437 5.97 -1.73 -9.65
N GLU A 438 6.13 -3.05 -9.61
CA GLU A 438 5.13 -4.06 -9.97
C GLU A 438 3.75 -3.84 -9.34
N ASP A 439 3.68 -3.49 -8.06
CA ASP A 439 2.44 -3.33 -7.32
C ASP A 439 1.99 -1.87 -7.13
N CYS A 440 2.63 -0.91 -7.79
CA CYS A 440 2.20 0.49 -7.71
C CYS A 440 0.72 0.62 -8.04
N THR A 441 -0.04 1.27 -7.16
CA THR A 441 -1.48 1.47 -7.34
C THR A 441 -1.93 2.75 -6.66
N PHE A 442 -2.70 3.56 -7.40
CA PHE A 442 -3.14 4.86 -6.95
C PHE A 442 -4.64 5.03 -7.22
N GLU A 443 -5.46 5.09 -6.17
CA GLU A 443 -6.91 5.28 -6.29
C GLU A 443 -7.28 6.61 -6.96
N TRP A 444 -6.52 7.67 -6.67
CA TRP A 444 -6.76 9.00 -7.22
C TRP A 444 -6.60 9.08 -8.75
N LEU A 445 -5.98 8.09 -9.42
CA LEU A 445 -5.97 8.00 -10.89
C LEU A 445 -7.38 8.02 -11.50
N TYR A 446 -8.35 7.53 -10.74
CA TYR A 446 -9.74 7.43 -11.19
C TYR A 446 -10.58 8.64 -10.78
N TRP A 447 -9.98 9.60 -10.09
CA TRP A 447 -10.64 10.81 -9.66
C TRP A 447 -10.52 11.92 -10.72
N PRO A 448 -11.56 12.76 -10.93
CA PRO A 448 -11.52 13.80 -11.95
C PRO A 448 -10.38 14.80 -11.73
N GLN A 449 -10.03 15.08 -10.49
CA GLN A 449 -8.95 15.99 -10.11
C GLN A 449 -7.58 15.58 -10.65
N ALA A 450 -7.33 14.27 -10.80
CA ALA A 450 -6.06 13.79 -11.35
C ALA A 450 -5.85 14.17 -12.82
N ARG A 451 -6.91 14.56 -13.53
CA ARG A 451 -6.86 14.99 -14.93
C ARG A 451 -6.65 16.49 -15.11
N GLU A 452 -6.62 17.22 -14.00
CA GLU A 452 -6.27 18.64 -14.01
C GLU A 452 -4.76 18.82 -13.94
N ARG A 453 -4.25 19.92 -14.49
CA ARG A 453 -2.82 20.24 -14.46
C ARG A 453 -2.41 20.67 -13.06
N PHE A 454 -1.16 20.38 -12.72
CA PHE A 454 -0.57 20.91 -11.50
C PHE A 454 -0.60 22.44 -11.47
N SER A 455 -0.82 23.01 -10.28
CA SER A 455 -0.66 24.44 -10.05
C SER A 455 0.82 24.84 -10.08
N ASP A 456 1.10 26.11 -10.31
CA ASP A 456 2.49 26.63 -10.30
C ASP A 456 3.20 26.36 -8.96
N GLU A 457 2.48 26.44 -7.84
CA GLU A 457 2.98 26.09 -6.51
C GLU A 457 3.41 24.62 -6.43
N THR A 458 2.57 23.73 -6.97
CA THR A 458 2.87 22.30 -7.00
C THR A 458 4.05 21.99 -7.94
N ILE A 459 4.12 22.67 -9.09
CA ILE A 459 5.24 22.54 -10.02
C ILE A 459 6.54 22.99 -9.35
N ALA A 460 6.55 24.14 -8.68
CA ALA A 460 7.72 24.64 -7.97
C ALA A 460 8.19 23.66 -6.88
N TYR A 461 7.25 23.04 -6.16
CA TYR A 461 7.58 21.99 -5.20
C TYR A 461 8.22 20.77 -5.89
N ILE A 462 7.62 20.28 -6.98
CA ILE A 462 8.16 19.13 -7.75
C ILE A 462 9.56 19.45 -8.28
N GLU A 463 9.81 20.65 -8.76
CA GLU A 463 11.12 21.09 -9.25
C GLU A 463 12.18 21.09 -8.15
N SER A 464 11.80 21.37 -6.90
CA SER A 464 12.71 21.39 -5.74
C SER A 464 13.12 19.99 -5.26
N LEU A 465 12.45 18.92 -5.71
CA LEU A 465 12.74 17.55 -5.28
C LEU A 465 14.10 17.08 -5.79
N ASP A 466 14.86 16.41 -4.94
CA ASP A 466 16.15 15.81 -5.25
C ASP A 466 16.27 14.44 -4.58
N ALA A 467 16.29 13.38 -5.38
CA ALA A 467 16.35 12.00 -4.89
C ALA A 467 17.66 11.68 -4.16
N GLU A 468 18.79 12.32 -4.53
CA GLU A 468 20.06 12.08 -3.85
C GLU A 468 20.07 12.72 -2.46
N GLU A 469 19.50 13.92 -2.33
CA GLU A 469 19.34 14.56 -1.02
C GLU A 469 18.34 13.79 -0.15
N ASP A 470 17.31 13.22 -0.75
CA ASP A 470 16.36 12.36 -0.04
C ASP A 470 17.03 11.09 0.51
N ILE A 471 17.82 10.40 -0.31
CA ILE A 471 18.58 9.21 0.09
C ILE A 471 19.56 9.55 1.23
N LYS A 472 20.28 10.67 1.12
CA LYS A 472 21.19 11.17 2.17
C LYS A 472 20.44 11.47 3.46
N LEU A 473 19.24 12.06 3.34
CA LEU A 473 18.40 12.41 4.49
C LEU A 473 17.90 11.14 5.21
N LEU A 474 17.43 10.14 4.49
CA LEU A 474 17.00 8.87 5.09
C LEU A 474 18.16 8.18 5.79
N ARG A 475 19.36 8.15 5.16
CA ARG A 475 20.58 7.64 5.80
C ARG A 475 20.93 8.43 7.05
N PHE A 476 20.81 9.75 7.03
CA PHE A 476 21.04 10.60 8.21
C PHE A 476 20.10 10.24 9.36
N HIS A 477 18.87 9.86 9.07
CA HIS A 477 17.88 9.37 10.06
C HIS A 477 18.03 7.88 10.40
N GLY A 478 19.00 7.19 9.81
CA GLY A 478 19.35 5.81 10.16
C GLY A 478 18.74 4.73 9.30
N TRP A 479 18.10 5.10 8.18
CA TRP A 479 17.64 4.11 7.21
C TRP A 479 18.47 4.19 5.93
N GLU A 480 19.32 3.19 5.74
CA GLU A 480 20.05 3.01 4.50
C GLU A 480 19.17 2.23 3.51
N LEU A 481 18.70 2.92 2.48
CA LEU A 481 17.91 2.28 1.43
C LEU A 481 18.73 1.22 0.70
N SER A 482 18.12 0.08 0.38
CA SER A 482 18.70 -0.86 -0.57
C SER A 482 18.96 -0.16 -1.92
N SER A 483 19.93 -0.65 -2.69
CA SER A 483 20.22 -0.10 -4.02
C SER A 483 18.99 -0.08 -4.93
N SER A 484 18.13 -1.09 -4.82
CA SER A 484 16.89 -1.20 -5.59
C SER A 484 15.85 -0.16 -5.16
N CYS A 485 15.63 0.06 -3.85
CA CYS A 485 14.75 1.12 -3.36
C CYS A 485 15.25 2.51 -3.77
N ALA A 486 16.56 2.74 -3.66
CA ALA A 486 17.18 4.00 -4.09
C ALA A 486 17.00 4.24 -5.61
N ARG A 487 17.13 3.19 -6.42
CA ARG A 487 16.87 3.24 -7.86
C ARG A 487 15.41 3.61 -8.16
N VAL A 488 14.45 2.98 -7.47
CA VAL A 488 13.02 3.31 -7.62
C VAL A 488 12.77 4.77 -7.28
N LEU A 489 13.30 5.29 -6.16
CA LEU A 489 13.13 6.70 -5.77
C LEU A 489 13.72 7.66 -6.81
N ARG A 490 14.89 7.34 -7.38
CA ARG A 490 15.50 8.14 -8.45
C ARG A 490 14.65 8.19 -9.71
N ILE A 491 14.20 7.03 -10.16
CA ILE A 491 13.39 6.91 -11.39
C ILE A 491 12.02 7.58 -11.22
N SER A 492 11.33 7.34 -10.12
CA SER A 492 10.02 7.92 -9.85
C SER A 492 10.08 9.45 -9.71
N THR A 493 11.08 9.98 -9.01
CA THR A 493 11.31 11.42 -8.90
C THR A 493 11.66 12.03 -10.25
N MET A 494 12.49 11.37 -11.04
CA MET A 494 12.85 11.80 -12.40
C MET A 494 11.62 11.85 -13.32
N LEU A 495 10.78 10.81 -13.30
CA LEU A 495 9.55 10.75 -14.09
C LEU A 495 8.59 11.88 -13.69
N LEU A 496 8.38 12.09 -12.38
CA LEU A 496 7.53 13.14 -11.86
C LEU A 496 7.99 14.53 -12.33
N LYS A 497 9.28 14.84 -12.18
CA LYS A 497 9.86 16.12 -12.62
C LYS A 497 9.74 16.33 -14.12
N LYS A 498 10.08 15.33 -14.92
CA LYS A 498 10.01 15.40 -16.39
C LYS A 498 8.57 15.54 -16.88
N GLY A 499 7.63 14.82 -16.27
CA GLY A 499 6.22 14.90 -16.61
C GLY A 499 5.61 16.26 -16.27
N ALA A 500 5.85 16.75 -15.06
CA ALA A 500 5.37 18.05 -14.61
C ALA A 500 5.93 19.21 -15.48
N ALA A 501 7.22 19.18 -15.79
CA ALA A 501 7.86 20.17 -16.67
C ALA A 501 7.27 20.20 -18.09
N ARG A 502 6.65 19.10 -18.54
CA ARG A 502 5.94 19.03 -19.84
C ARG A 502 4.45 19.35 -19.74
N GLY A 503 3.97 19.74 -18.55
CA GLY A 503 2.57 20.06 -18.29
C GLY A 503 1.64 18.85 -18.30
N LEU A 504 2.18 17.65 -18.06
CA LEU A 504 1.38 16.45 -17.88
C LEU A 504 0.61 16.51 -16.56
N THR A 505 -0.55 15.87 -16.54
CA THR A 505 -1.40 15.77 -15.36
C THR A 505 -0.91 14.67 -14.41
N PRO A 506 -1.34 14.67 -13.12
CA PRO A 506 -1.13 13.53 -12.23
C PRO A 506 -1.52 12.20 -12.85
N TYR A 507 -2.65 12.17 -13.57
CA TYR A 507 -3.14 10.99 -14.28
C TYR A 507 -2.15 10.49 -15.34
N ASP A 508 -1.66 11.41 -16.19
CA ASP A 508 -0.74 11.05 -17.29
C ASP A 508 0.56 10.45 -16.73
N ILE A 509 1.06 10.98 -15.62
CA ILE A 509 2.30 10.52 -14.99
C ILE A 509 2.04 9.22 -14.19
N GLY A 510 1.01 9.20 -13.36
CA GLY A 510 0.73 8.08 -12.47
C GLY A 510 0.39 6.78 -13.21
N ARG A 511 -0.30 6.87 -14.35
CA ARG A 511 -0.60 5.69 -15.18
C ARG A 511 0.64 5.00 -15.75
N ILE A 512 1.77 5.71 -15.88
CA ILE A 512 3.04 5.13 -16.34
C ILE A 512 3.58 4.15 -15.30
N LEU A 513 3.32 4.40 -14.01
CA LEU A 513 3.79 3.57 -12.89
C LEU A 513 2.89 2.37 -12.60
N CYS A 514 1.61 2.46 -12.97
CA CYS A 514 0.63 1.44 -12.59
C CYS A 514 0.37 0.46 -13.73
N ARG A 515 0.35 -0.83 -13.41
CA ARG A 515 -0.09 -1.88 -14.35
C ARG A 515 -1.57 -1.73 -14.65
N GLU A 516 -1.96 -1.79 -15.91
CA GLU A 516 -3.37 -1.83 -16.33
C GLU A 516 -4.02 -3.19 -16.07
N THR A 517 -3.24 -4.26 -16.15
CA THR A 517 -3.66 -5.64 -15.89
C THR A 517 -2.58 -6.40 -15.14
N VAL A 518 -2.94 -7.48 -14.46
CA VAL A 518 -1.98 -8.32 -13.68
C VAL A 518 -0.88 -8.91 -14.58
N ASN A 519 -1.22 -9.23 -15.82
CA ASN A 519 -0.34 -9.97 -16.74
C ASN A 519 0.41 -9.08 -17.72
N ARG A 520 0.37 -7.77 -17.53
CA ARG A 520 1.06 -6.83 -18.40
C ARG A 520 1.86 -5.84 -17.57
N ASP A 521 3.12 -5.73 -17.87
CA ASP A 521 4.01 -4.79 -17.22
C ASP A 521 3.53 -3.34 -17.42
N SER A 522 3.81 -2.50 -16.46
CA SER A 522 3.56 -1.07 -16.56
C SER A 522 4.56 -0.44 -17.54
N VAL A 523 4.22 0.74 -18.03
CA VAL A 523 5.12 1.47 -18.95
C VAL A 523 6.48 1.73 -18.33
N ILE A 524 6.55 2.00 -17.02
CA ILE A 524 7.84 2.21 -16.35
C ILE A 524 8.67 0.92 -16.27
N GLU A 525 8.03 -0.23 -16.12
CA GLU A 525 8.70 -1.52 -16.15
C GLU A 525 9.26 -1.80 -17.54
N ASP A 526 8.49 -1.53 -18.60
CA ASP A 526 8.97 -1.62 -19.99
C ASP A 526 10.16 -0.68 -20.26
N ILE A 527 10.11 0.56 -19.74
CA ILE A 527 11.22 1.54 -19.85
C ILE A 527 12.48 1.03 -19.14
N ILE A 528 12.34 0.46 -17.94
CA ILE A 528 13.46 -0.09 -17.17
C ILE A 528 14.05 -1.29 -17.90
N GLN A 529 13.24 -2.19 -18.43
CA GLN A 529 13.69 -3.34 -19.19
C GLN A 529 14.43 -2.91 -20.47
N GLU A 530 13.90 -1.93 -21.20
CA GLU A 530 14.57 -1.36 -22.38
C GLU A 530 15.94 -0.76 -22.02
N ALA A 531 16.04 -0.09 -20.87
CA ALA A 531 17.31 0.45 -20.39
C ALA A 531 18.31 -0.65 -19.99
N GLU A 532 17.83 -1.71 -19.34
CA GLU A 532 18.66 -2.87 -18.98
C GLU A 532 19.19 -3.58 -20.23
N ASP A 533 18.38 -3.72 -21.27
CA ASP A 533 18.76 -4.32 -22.54
C ASP A 533 19.74 -3.44 -23.35
N ALA A 534 19.69 -2.12 -23.16
CA ALA A 534 20.54 -1.16 -23.87
C ALA A 534 21.93 -1.00 -23.26
N VAL A 535 22.14 -1.37 -21.99
CA VAL A 535 23.42 -1.22 -21.29
C VAL A 535 24.16 -2.56 -21.18
N LEU A 536 25.48 -2.51 -21.12
CA LEU A 536 26.31 -3.70 -20.97
C LEU A 536 26.29 -4.18 -19.49
N PRO A 537 26.43 -5.50 -19.25
CA PRO A 537 26.61 -6.02 -17.89
C PRO A 537 27.80 -5.33 -17.18
N GLY A 538 27.57 -4.87 -15.95
CA GLY A 538 28.57 -4.15 -15.16
C GLY A 538 28.62 -2.63 -15.41
N THR A 539 27.68 -2.10 -16.17
CA THR A 539 27.49 -0.65 -16.34
C THR A 539 27.24 0.03 -15.00
N SER A 540 27.81 1.24 -14.84
CA SER A 540 27.57 2.05 -13.63
C SER A 540 26.11 2.44 -13.48
N GLU A 541 25.63 2.58 -12.25
CA GLU A 541 24.27 3.03 -11.95
C GLU A 541 23.94 4.37 -12.63
N ASN A 542 24.90 5.30 -12.65
CA ASN A 542 24.70 6.60 -13.29
C ASN A 542 24.41 6.48 -14.80
N LEU A 543 25.17 5.66 -15.51
CA LEU A 543 24.95 5.47 -16.96
C LEU A 543 23.62 4.75 -17.22
N PHE A 544 23.25 3.79 -16.37
CA PHE A 544 21.93 3.17 -16.42
C PHE A 544 20.81 4.20 -16.25
N LEU A 545 20.89 5.06 -15.23
CA LEU A 545 19.90 6.10 -14.97
C LEU A 545 19.86 7.17 -16.08
N GLU A 546 20.97 7.50 -16.70
CA GLU A 546 21.02 8.35 -17.91
C GLU A 546 20.24 7.71 -19.05
N THR A 547 20.45 6.41 -19.29
CA THR A 547 19.70 5.65 -20.31
C THR A 547 18.20 5.64 -20.00
N VAL A 548 17.79 5.35 -18.76
CA VAL A 548 16.39 5.46 -18.33
C VAL A 548 15.84 6.85 -18.58
N SER A 549 16.61 7.89 -18.26
CA SER A 549 16.24 9.29 -18.48
C SER A 549 15.92 9.61 -19.94
N GLU A 550 16.76 9.12 -20.87
CA GLU A 550 16.57 9.30 -22.31
C GLU A 550 15.34 8.55 -22.83
N ILE A 551 15.10 7.33 -22.33
CA ILE A 551 13.92 6.54 -22.71
C ILE A 551 12.65 7.19 -22.20
N ILE A 552 12.63 7.68 -20.94
CA ILE A 552 11.51 8.47 -20.41
C ILE A 552 11.23 9.67 -21.30
N ASP A 553 12.26 10.45 -21.68
CA ASP A 553 12.09 11.63 -22.54
C ASP A 553 11.45 11.28 -23.88
N ARG A 554 11.90 10.20 -24.51
CA ARG A 554 11.35 9.70 -25.78
C ARG A 554 9.90 9.26 -25.62
N HIS A 555 9.58 8.56 -24.54
CA HIS A 555 8.21 8.13 -24.25
C HIS A 555 7.27 9.32 -24.03
N LEU A 556 7.71 10.31 -23.25
CA LEU A 556 6.90 11.50 -22.95
C LEU A 556 6.70 12.41 -24.16
N LEU A 557 7.62 12.43 -25.14
CA LEU A 557 7.46 13.18 -26.40
C LEU A 557 6.26 12.67 -27.22
N GLY A 558 5.97 11.37 -27.17
CA GLY A 558 4.81 10.76 -27.84
C GLY A 558 3.45 11.16 -27.23
N HIS A 559 3.45 11.69 -25.99
CA HIS A 559 2.26 12.04 -25.21
C HIS A 559 2.03 13.56 -25.10
N CYS A 560 2.75 14.39 -25.90
CA CYS A 560 2.52 15.83 -25.88
C CYS A 560 1.07 16.13 -26.30
N PRO A 561 0.27 16.85 -25.49
CA PRO A 561 -1.08 17.23 -25.87
C PRO A 561 -0.98 18.06 -27.15
N ARG A 562 -1.60 17.60 -28.25
CA ARG A 562 -1.73 18.40 -29.47
C ARG A 562 -2.49 19.68 -29.08
N HIS A 563 -1.81 20.80 -29.06
CA HIS A 563 -2.49 22.09 -28.97
C HIS A 563 -3.62 22.14 -30.01
N PRO A 564 -4.86 22.51 -29.64
CA PRO A 564 -5.84 22.84 -30.65
C PRO A 564 -5.25 23.98 -31.50
N PRO A 565 -5.43 23.98 -32.83
CA PRO A 565 -4.91 25.03 -33.67
C PRO A 565 -5.52 26.36 -33.19
N GLN A 566 -4.65 27.31 -32.86
CA GLN A 566 -5.08 28.68 -32.58
C GLN A 566 -5.84 29.16 -33.84
N GLY A 567 -7.16 29.29 -33.71
CA GLY A 567 -8.00 29.83 -34.76
C GLY A 567 -7.57 31.25 -35.07
N THR A 568 -7.20 31.46 -36.35
CA THR A 568 -7.00 32.74 -36.98
C THR A 568 -8.31 33.52 -37.04
#